data_06f837900f00582315a3393c2dd24164
#
_entry.id   06f837900f00582315a3393c2dd24164
#
_cell.length_a   1.000
_cell.length_b   1.000
_cell.length_c   1.000
_cell.angle_alpha   90.00
_cell.angle_beta   90.00
_cell.angle_gamma   90.00
#
_symmetry.space_group_name_H-M   'P 1'
#
loop_
_entity.id
_entity.type
_entity.pdbx_description
1 polymer ?
#
loop_
_entity_poly.entity_id
_entity_poly.type
_entity_poly.pdbx_seq_one_letter_code
_entity_poly.pdbx_strand_id
1 'polypeptide(L)'
;MKKLFRKLFTLKFLEDRKSLEKKDYISRERTKIVFLLIFVFFFVWVVIINIGQMMLIGTVRGQNLSELADKKYKIDTSLQPKRGKIFDRNGNILADNIESYKLVAVVSDKATEDEKNPRHVVDVDKTADELSNFIKLDKSKIKEILLKQGVYQVEFGTAGKDISIENKKKIEALNLPGIQFIATTKRYYPNGSMLGNFLGFAQNSPDSDLITGRLGIEKTFDYYLRGKEGHITYAKDAWGKIVSSIPKV
;
A
#
# COMPACT_ATOMS: atom_id res chain seq x y z
N MET A 1 0.96 42.50 -93.06
CA MET A 1 -0.11 41.71 -92.40
C MET A 1 0.34 40.31 -91.91
N LYS A 2 1.06 39.48 -92.66
CA LYS A 2 1.47 38.11 -92.26
C LYS A 2 2.36 38.00 -91.01
N LYS A 3 3.22 38.95 -90.70
CA LYS A 3 4.11 38.97 -89.52
C LYS A 3 3.33 39.22 -88.19
N LEU A 4 2.30 40.07 -88.25
CA LEU A 4 1.48 40.37 -87.09
C LEU A 4 0.61 39.14 -86.64
N PHE A 5 0.03 38.45 -87.64
CA PHE A 5 -0.78 37.25 -87.42
C PHE A 5 0.02 36.08 -86.78
N ARG A 6 1.27 35.94 -87.21
CA ARG A 6 2.17 34.90 -86.68
C ARG A 6 2.58 35.19 -85.22
N LYS A 7 2.74 36.48 -84.90
CA LYS A 7 3.10 36.91 -83.52
C LYS A 7 1.91 36.73 -82.54
N LEU A 8 0.70 37.04 -83.03
CA LEU A 8 -0.53 36.83 -82.27
C LEU A 8 -0.82 35.34 -82.04
N PHE A 9 -0.59 34.48 -83.03
CA PHE A 9 -0.75 33.06 -82.94
C PHE A 9 0.23 32.40 -81.97
N THR A 10 1.50 32.84 -82.00
CA THR A 10 2.53 32.35 -81.05
C THR A 10 2.26 32.82 -79.60
N LEU A 11 1.75 34.02 -79.39
CA LEU A 11 1.39 34.54 -78.05
C LEU A 11 0.20 33.74 -77.46
N LYS A 12 -0.85 33.47 -78.24
CA LYS A 12 -1.98 32.72 -77.84
C LYS A 12 -1.62 31.24 -77.46
N PHE A 13 -0.75 30.61 -78.24
CA PHE A 13 -0.23 29.28 -78.01
C PHE A 13 0.64 29.21 -76.74
N LEU A 14 1.39 30.23 -76.43
CA LEU A 14 2.17 30.30 -75.18
C LEU A 14 1.27 30.54 -73.96
N GLU A 15 0.23 31.35 -74.12
CA GLU A 15 -0.77 31.54 -73.07
C GLU A 15 -1.52 30.29 -72.76
N ASP A 16 -1.99 29.51 -73.77
CA ASP A 16 -2.63 28.22 -73.58
C ASP A 16 -1.71 27.20 -72.94
N ARG A 17 -0.45 27.13 -73.30
CA ARG A 17 0.52 26.25 -72.61
C ARG A 17 0.71 26.61 -71.13
N LYS A 18 0.87 27.89 -70.81
CA LYS A 18 0.97 28.35 -69.42
C LYS A 18 -0.27 28.07 -68.62
N SER A 19 -1.46 28.15 -69.19
CA SER A 19 -2.71 27.85 -68.57
C SER A 19 -2.87 26.34 -68.27
N LEU A 20 -2.41 25.47 -69.17
CA LEU A 20 -2.37 24.03 -69.01
C LEU A 20 -1.37 23.60 -67.95
N GLU A 21 -0.14 24.13 -67.96
CA GLU A 21 0.87 23.86 -66.94
C GLU A 21 0.41 24.29 -65.55
N LYS A 22 -0.26 25.45 -65.44
CA LYS A 22 -0.83 25.94 -64.19
C LYS A 22 -1.95 25.04 -63.69
N LYS A 23 -2.78 24.52 -64.58
CA LYS A 23 -3.87 23.63 -64.27
C LYS A 23 -3.37 22.26 -63.82
N ASP A 24 -2.32 21.72 -64.44
CA ASP A 24 -1.67 20.48 -64.05
C ASP A 24 -0.93 20.63 -62.73
N TYR A 25 -0.28 21.75 -62.46
CA TYR A 25 0.36 22.04 -61.17
C TYR A 25 -0.69 22.08 -60.05
N ILE A 26 -1.78 22.80 -60.24
CA ILE A 26 -2.86 22.90 -59.26
C ILE A 26 -3.50 21.51 -58.99
N SER A 27 -3.65 20.68 -60.01
CA SER A 27 -4.20 19.34 -59.88
C SER A 27 -3.26 18.44 -59.04
N ARG A 28 -1.95 18.50 -59.30
CA ARG A 28 -0.93 17.75 -58.51
C ARG A 28 -0.90 18.16 -57.06
N GLU A 29 -0.97 19.44 -56.75
CA GLU A 29 -1.02 19.93 -55.37
C GLU A 29 -2.31 19.53 -54.67
N ARG A 30 -3.44 19.61 -55.34
CA ARG A 30 -4.73 19.08 -54.81
C ARG A 30 -4.66 17.58 -54.52
N THR A 31 -4.04 16.83 -55.40
CA THR A 31 -3.87 15.38 -55.21
C THR A 31 -3.00 15.09 -53.98
N LYS A 32 -1.92 15.80 -53.75
CA LYS A 32 -1.08 15.68 -52.54
C LYS A 32 -1.87 16.00 -51.27
N ILE A 33 -2.66 17.07 -51.29
CA ILE A 33 -3.51 17.46 -50.13
C ILE A 33 -4.54 16.39 -49.84
N VAL A 34 -5.18 15.81 -50.87
CA VAL A 34 -6.16 14.72 -50.70
C VAL A 34 -5.47 13.50 -50.10
N PHE A 35 -4.30 13.12 -50.58
CA PHE A 35 -3.54 12.00 -49.98
C PHE A 35 -3.18 12.26 -48.54
N LEU A 36 -2.77 13.48 -48.20
CA LEU A 36 -2.46 13.86 -46.83
C LEU A 36 -3.70 13.77 -45.93
N LEU A 37 -4.84 14.23 -46.38
CA LEU A 37 -6.12 14.13 -45.64
C LEU A 37 -6.54 12.69 -45.46
N ILE A 38 -6.42 11.83 -46.48
CA ILE A 38 -6.71 10.40 -46.37
C ILE A 38 -5.77 9.75 -45.34
N PHE A 39 -4.49 10.08 -45.35
CA PHE A 39 -3.50 9.57 -44.41
C PHE A 39 -3.84 9.97 -42.97
N VAL A 40 -4.17 11.25 -42.76
CA VAL A 40 -4.59 11.75 -41.44
C VAL A 40 -5.87 11.06 -40.96
N PHE A 41 -6.86 10.93 -41.86
CA PHE A 41 -8.11 10.23 -41.54
C PHE A 41 -7.87 8.77 -41.17
N PHE A 42 -7.03 8.06 -41.92
CA PHE A 42 -6.65 6.68 -41.62
C PHE A 42 -5.96 6.57 -40.27
N PHE A 43 -5.05 7.49 -39.96
CA PHE A 43 -4.34 7.52 -38.66
C PHE A 43 -5.32 7.73 -37.50
N VAL A 44 -6.24 8.68 -37.62
CA VAL A 44 -7.29 8.93 -36.62
C VAL A 44 -8.16 7.68 -36.42
N TRP A 45 -8.52 6.99 -37.52
CA TRP A 45 -9.31 5.77 -37.47
C TRP A 45 -8.61 4.63 -36.74
N VAL A 46 -7.31 4.45 -36.98
CA VAL A 46 -6.48 3.48 -36.24
C VAL A 46 -6.45 3.80 -34.74
N VAL A 47 -6.32 5.06 -34.37
CA VAL A 47 -6.34 5.49 -32.96
C VAL A 47 -7.70 5.17 -32.31
N ILE A 48 -8.80 5.49 -33.01
CA ILE A 48 -10.17 5.19 -32.51
C ILE A 48 -10.38 3.70 -32.30
N ILE A 49 -9.94 2.86 -33.25
CA ILE A 49 -10.04 1.40 -33.13
C ILE A 49 -9.24 0.91 -31.92
N ASN A 50 -8.00 1.40 -31.72
CA ASN A 50 -7.17 1.02 -30.57
C ASN A 50 -7.84 1.41 -29.25
N ILE A 51 -8.40 2.61 -29.14
CA ILE A 51 -9.13 3.06 -27.95
C ILE A 51 -10.39 2.20 -27.75
N GLY A 52 -11.13 1.91 -28.81
CA GLY A 52 -12.32 1.05 -28.76
C GLY A 52 -11.99 -0.37 -28.29
N GLN A 53 -10.93 -0.97 -28.78
CA GLN A 53 -10.45 -2.28 -28.30
C GLN A 53 -10.07 -2.24 -26.81
N MET A 54 -9.39 -1.18 -26.39
CA MET A 54 -9.01 -0.98 -24.98
C MET A 54 -10.25 -0.90 -24.07
N MET A 55 -11.32 -0.22 -24.52
CA MET A 55 -12.57 -0.11 -23.76
C MET A 55 -13.37 -1.41 -23.72
N LEU A 56 -13.42 -2.16 -24.82
CA LEU A 56 -14.23 -3.38 -24.93
C LEU A 56 -13.55 -4.60 -24.31
N ILE A 57 -12.24 -4.73 -24.47
CA ILE A 57 -11.49 -5.92 -24.03
C ILE A 57 -10.93 -5.74 -22.60
N GLY A 58 -10.80 -4.48 -22.13
CA GLY A 58 -10.28 -4.18 -20.79
C GLY A 58 -8.82 -4.62 -20.57
N THR A 59 -8.09 -4.93 -21.66
CA THR A 59 -6.68 -5.34 -21.61
C THR A 59 -5.79 -4.35 -22.34
N VAL A 60 -4.67 -3.97 -21.73
CA VAL A 60 -3.61 -3.15 -22.34
C VAL A 60 -2.32 -3.91 -22.31
N ARG A 61 -1.70 -4.12 -23.49
CA ARG A 61 -0.43 -4.85 -23.62
C ARG A 61 -0.44 -6.22 -22.93
N GLY A 62 -1.57 -6.94 -23.01
CA GLY A 62 -1.72 -8.27 -22.40
C GLY A 62 -2.00 -8.27 -20.90
N GLN A 63 -2.15 -7.11 -20.26
CA GLN A 63 -2.49 -7.00 -18.85
C GLN A 63 -3.95 -6.55 -18.68
N ASN A 64 -4.67 -7.21 -17.79
CA ASN A 64 -6.04 -6.88 -17.46
C ASN A 64 -6.10 -5.63 -16.58
N LEU A 65 -6.73 -4.56 -17.09
CA LEU A 65 -6.84 -3.27 -16.40
C LEU A 65 -7.60 -3.39 -15.07
N SER A 66 -8.60 -4.24 -14.97
CA SER A 66 -9.34 -4.44 -13.73
C SER A 66 -8.48 -5.11 -12.65
N GLU A 67 -7.64 -6.08 -13.04
CA GLU A 67 -6.70 -6.72 -12.11
C GLU A 67 -5.61 -5.76 -11.63
N LEU A 68 -5.10 -4.91 -12.52
CA LEU A 68 -4.15 -3.85 -12.14
C LEU A 68 -4.79 -2.81 -11.22
N ALA A 69 -6.05 -2.43 -11.49
CA ALA A 69 -6.80 -1.53 -10.63
C ALA A 69 -7.03 -2.17 -9.25
N ASP A 70 -7.41 -3.44 -9.21
CA ASP A 70 -7.61 -4.18 -7.96
C ASP A 70 -6.33 -4.25 -7.13
N LYS A 71 -5.20 -4.57 -7.73
CA LYS A 71 -3.89 -4.58 -7.05
C LYS A 71 -3.48 -3.19 -6.53
N LYS A 72 -3.84 -2.13 -7.23
CA LYS A 72 -3.50 -0.75 -6.86
C LYS A 72 -4.43 -0.16 -5.80
N TYR A 73 -5.72 -0.45 -5.89
CA TYR A 73 -6.74 0.19 -5.07
C TYR A 73 -7.33 -0.70 -3.97
N LYS A 74 -7.05 -1.99 -3.97
CA LYS A 74 -7.46 -2.90 -2.90
C LYS A 74 -6.28 -3.22 -1.98
N ILE A 75 -6.51 -3.08 -0.68
CA ILE A 75 -5.61 -3.56 0.36
C ILE A 75 -6.30 -4.74 1.02
N ASP A 76 -5.66 -5.90 0.94
CA ASP A 76 -6.11 -7.08 1.67
C ASP A 76 -5.38 -7.14 3.01
N THR A 77 -6.13 -7.03 4.08
CA THR A 77 -5.58 -7.04 5.45
C THR A 77 -6.09 -8.27 6.17
N SER A 78 -5.16 -9.06 6.69
CA SER A 78 -5.47 -10.19 7.55
C SER A 78 -6.01 -9.67 8.89
N LEU A 79 -7.16 -10.21 9.33
CA LEU A 79 -7.70 -9.99 10.65
C LEU A 79 -7.28 -11.12 11.56
N GLN A 80 -6.53 -10.77 12.58
CA GLN A 80 -6.10 -11.74 13.57
C GLN A 80 -7.28 -12.17 14.46
N PRO A 81 -7.54 -13.48 14.59
CA PRO A 81 -8.59 -13.97 15.43
C PRO A 81 -8.23 -13.77 16.92
N LYS A 82 -9.22 -13.46 17.73
CA LYS A 82 -9.06 -13.50 19.18
C LYS A 82 -9.05 -14.97 19.63
N ARG A 83 -8.05 -15.35 20.44
CA ARG A 83 -7.96 -16.69 20.99
C ARG A 83 -9.16 -16.98 21.89
N GLY A 84 -9.75 -18.18 21.80
CA GLY A 84 -10.88 -18.61 22.61
C GLY A 84 -10.58 -18.57 24.12
N LYS A 85 -11.60 -18.32 24.93
CA LYS A 85 -11.51 -18.35 26.38
C LYS A 85 -11.56 -19.82 26.86
N ILE A 86 -10.94 -20.08 28.00
CA ILE A 86 -11.03 -21.37 28.70
C ILE A 86 -11.80 -21.16 29.99
N PHE A 87 -12.80 -22.01 30.24
CA PHE A 87 -13.67 -21.94 31.42
C PHE A 87 -13.53 -23.21 32.22
N ASP A 88 -13.84 -23.13 33.51
CA ASP A 88 -14.07 -24.30 34.34
C ASP A 88 -15.52 -24.82 34.13
N ARG A 89 -15.88 -25.91 34.82
CA ARG A 89 -17.24 -26.50 34.76
C ARG A 89 -18.34 -25.57 35.28
N ASN A 90 -17.99 -24.57 36.08
CA ASN A 90 -18.91 -23.60 36.68
C ASN A 90 -19.03 -22.32 35.86
N GLY A 91 -18.28 -22.20 34.72
CA GLY A 91 -18.26 -21.04 33.89
C GLY A 91 -17.27 -19.94 34.31
N ASN A 92 -16.40 -20.19 35.31
CA ASN A 92 -15.37 -19.25 35.71
C ASN A 92 -14.24 -19.24 34.68
N ILE A 93 -13.71 -18.06 34.36
CA ILE A 93 -12.65 -17.89 33.37
C ILE A 93 -11.32 -18.39 33.95
N LEU A 94 -10.72 -19.37 33.27
CA LEU A 94 -9.37 -19.88 33.57
C LEU A 94 -8.30 -19.24 32.69
N ALA A 95 -8.65 -18.88 31.44
CA ALA A 95 -7.79 -18.14 30.52
C ALA A 95 -8.61 -17.22 29.64
N ASP A 96 -8.17 -15.96 29.50
CA ASP A 96 -8.76 -14.91 28.64
C ASP A 96 -7.68 -14.13 27.89
N ASN A 97 -8.11 -13.22 27.07
CA ASN A 97 -7.22 -12.29 26.37
C ASN A 97 -7.46 -10.89 26.90
N ILE A 98 -6.38 -10.19 27.24
CA ILE A 98 -6.43 -8.78 27.63
C ILE A 98 -5.75 -7.94 26.55
N GLU A 99 -6.14 -6.67 26.46
CA GLU A 99 -5.47 -5.71 25.59
C GLU A 99 -4.06 -5.48 26.06
N SER A 100 -3.14 -5.46 25.11
CA SER A 100 -1.76 -5.10 25.32
C SER A 100 -1.26 -4.30 24.10
N TYR A 101 -0.08 -3.79 24.16
CA TYR A 101 0.49 -2.96 23.10
C TYR A 101 1.90 -3.40 22.77
N LYS A 102 2.23 -3.32 21.50
CA LYS A 102 3.60 -3.48 21.00
C LYS A 102 4.18 -2.09 20.74
N LEU A 103 5.33 -1.84 21.35
CA LEU A 103 6.09 -0.61 21.17
C LEU A 103 6.90 -0.67 19.88
N VAL A 104 6.78 0.33 19.05
CA VAL A 104 7.55 0.49 17.82
C VAL A 104 8.14 1.91 17.77
N ALA A 105 9.27 2.08 17.10
CA ALA A 105 9.89 3.37 16.88
C ALA A 105 10.08 3.62 15.39
N VAL A 106 9.57 4.74 14.91
CA VAL A 106 9.81 5.23 13.54
C VAL A 106 11.18 5.93 13.55
N VAL A 107 12.12 5.39 12.78
CA VAL A 107 13.50 5.89 12.74
C VAL A 107 13.83 6.61 11.43
N SER A 108 13.00 6.45 10.41
CA SER A 108 13.19 7.11 9.11
C SER A 108 12.74 8.57 9.17
N ASP A 109 13.64 9.48 8.80
CA ASP A 109 13.38 10.91 8.60
C ASP A 109 12.27 11.18 7.55
N LYS A 110 12.11 10.28 6.59
CA LYS A 110 11.05 10.36 5.56
C LYS A 110 9.62 10.32 6.11
N ALA A 111 9.46 9.93 7.37
CA ALA A 111 8.16 9.94 8.05
C ALA A 111 7.72 11.35 8.46
N THR A 112 8.64 12.30 8.48
CA THR A 112 8.39 13.68 8.92
C THR A 112 8.19 14.58 7.70
N GLU A 113 7.00 15.16 7.58
CA GLU A 113 6.67 16.16 6.56
C GLU A 113 6.89 17.59 7.07
N ASP A 114 6.72 17.81 8.39
CA ASP A 114 6.88 19.10 9.05
C ASP A 114 7.93 18.99 10.15
N GLU A 115 9.03 19.73 10.04
CA GLU A 115 10.13 19.75 11.03
C GLU A 115 9.69 20.19 12.42
N LYS A 116 8.60 20.96 12.53
CA LYS A 116 8.05 21.40 13.83
C LYS A 116 7.35 20.27 14.58
N ASN A 117 6.87 19.25 13.84
CA ASN A 117 6.18 18.08 14.40
C ASN A 117 6.82 16.79 13.89
N PRO A 118 8.01 16.43 14.36
CA PRO A 118 8.74 15.26 13.89
C PRO A 118 7.97 13.97 14.20
N ARG A 119 7.82 13.13 13.21
CA ARG A 119 7.17 11.80 13.32
C ARG A 119 8.17 10.66 13.42
N HIS A 120 9.45 10.96 13.53
CA HIS A 120 10.54 10.01 13.72
C HIS A 120 11.32 10.33 15.01
N VAL A 121 12.12 9.38 15.47
CA VAL A 121 12.99 9.57 16.66
C VAL A 121 14.07 10.58 16.32
N VAL A 122 14.03 11.75 16.99
CA VAL A 122 15.00 12.85 16.80
C VAL A 122 16.19 12.70 17.76
N ASP A 123 15.89 12.49 19.05
CA ASP A 123 16.90 12.34 20.10
C ASP A 123 16.95 10.88 20.55
N VAL A 124 17.92 10.15 20.02
CA VAL A 124 18.14 8.72 20.32
C VAL A 124 18.57 8.53 21.78
N ASP A 125 19.37 9.42 22.32
CA ASP A 125 19.91 9.30 23.67
C ASP A 125 18.83 9.48 24.73
N LYS A 126 18.04 10.53 24.60
CA LYS A 126 16.89 10.79 25.45
C LYS A 126 15.84 9.67 25.34
N THR A 127 15.50 9.27 24.12
CA THR A 127 14.50 8.22 23.88
C THR A 127 14.93 6.90 24.49
N ALA A 128 16.21 6.53 24.37
CA ALA A 128 16.73 5.29 24.96
C ALA A 128 16.75 5.32 26.48
N ASP A 129 17.07 6.47 27.05
CA ASP A 129 17.08 6.67 28.50
C ASP A 129 15.70 6.52 29.12
N GLU A 130 14.73 7.22 28.56
CA GLU A 130 13.35 7.17 29.02
C GLU A 130 12.73 5.79 28.83
N LEU A 131 12.90 5.15 27.66
CA LEU A 131 12.33 3.83 27.38
C LEU A 131 12.93 2.72 28.25
N SER A 132 14.20 2.81 28.66
CA SER A 132 14.85 1.82 29.52
C SER A 132 14.15 1.64 30.87
N ASN A 133 13.39 2.65 31.32
CA ASN A 133 12.62 2.60 32.55
C ASN A 133 11.31 1.78 32.43
N PHE A 134 10.83 1.56 31.18
CA PHE A 134 9.53 0.92 30.94
C PHE A 134 9.65 -0.45 30.28
N ILE A 135 10.71 -0.68 29.51
CA ILE A 135 10.96 -1.94 28.82
C ILE A 135 12.17 -2.64 29.43
N LYS A 136 12.14 -3.97 29.53
CA LYS A 136 13.23 -4.77 30.08
C LYS A 136 14.36 -4.93 29.06
N LEU A 137 14.98 -3.81 28.68
CA LEU A 137 16.08 -3.78 27.73
C LEU A 137 17.10 -2.69 28.14
N ASP A 138 18.39 -3.03 28.05
CA ASP A 138 19.44 -2.09 28.37
C ASP A 138 19.46 -0.90 27.43
N LYS A 139 19.79 0.28 27.97
CA LYS A 139 19.89 1.54 27.21
C LYS A 139 20.77 1.40 25.96
N SER A 140 21.90 0.69 26.06
CA SER A 140 22.82 0.46 24.95
C SER A 140 22.18 -0.31 23.80
N LYS A 141 21.39 -1.34 24.11
CA LYS A 141 20.65 -2.11 23.11
C LYS A 141 19.51 -1.32 22.48
N ILE A 142 18.83 -0.50 23.27
CA ILE A 142 17.77 0.41 22.74
C ILE A 142 18.38 1.37 21.74
N LYS A 143 19.54 1.97 22.05
CA LYS A 143 20.28 2.85 21.13
C LYS A 143 20.68 2.13 19.84
N GLU A 144 21.23 0.93 19.95
CA GLU A 144 21.61 0.11 18.79
C GLU A 144 20.41 -0.13 17.86
N ILE A 145 19.24 -0.44 18.43
CA ILE A 145 18.00 -0.65 17.67
C ILE A 145 17.53 0.65 17.00
N LEU A 146 17.57 1.79 17.71
CA LEU A 146 17.14 3.08 17.20
C LEU A 146 18.07 3.64 16.11
N LEU A 147 19.36 3.32 16.16
CA LEU A 147 20.36 3.74 15.17
C LEU A 147 20.38 2.88 13.91
N LYS A 148 19.52 1.89 13.80
CA LYS A 148 19.45 1.00 12.63
C LYS A 148 19.06 1.75 11.37
N GLN A 149 19.95 1.75 10.37
CA GLN A 149 19.75 2.46 9.12
C GLN A 149 19.00 1.62 8.07
N GLY A 150 18.37 2.30 7.10
CA GLY A 150 17.72 1.66 5.96
C GLY A 150 16.37 1.02 6.25
N VAL A 151 15.82 1.20 7.45
CA VAL A 151 14.49 0.73 7.84
C VAL A 151 13.58 1.92 8.17
N TYR A 152 12.28 1.76 7.91
CA TYR A 152 11.29 2.80 8.22
C TYR A 152 10.99 2.86 9.72
N GLN A 153 10.78 1.69 10.33
CA GLN A 153 10.51 1.54 11.75
C GLN A 153 11.26 0.33 12.33
N VAL A 154 11.45 0.34 13.63
CA VAL A 154 12.08 -0.74 14.39
C VAL A 154 11.19 -1.20 15.53
N GLU A 155 11.38 -2.47 15.93
CA GLU A 155 10.73 -3.10 17.08
C GLU A 155 11.76 -3.46 18.13
N PHE A 156 11.35 -3.48 19.40
CA PHE A 156 12.24 -3.81 20.53
C PHE A 156 12.18 -5.29 20.93
N GLY A 157 11.86 -6.17 19.96
CA GLY A 157 11.76 -7.61 20.20
C GLY A 157 10.74 -7.96 21.28
N THR A 158 11.08 -8.93 22.13
CA THR A 158 10.20 -9.36 23.22
C THR A 158 10.01 -8.30 24.30
N ALA A 159 10.98 -7.42 24.50
CA ALA A 159 10.93 -6.36 25.51
C ALA A 159 9.92 -5.26 25.17
N GLY A 160 9.68 -5.03 23.87
CA GLY A 160 8.70 -4.06 23.37
C GLY A 160 7.31 -4.65 23.20
N LYS A 161 7.10 -5.94 23.46
CA LYS A 161 5.79 -6.61 23.43
C LYS A 161 5.11 -6.57 24.80
N ASP A 162 3.82 -6.82 24.81
CA ASP A 162 3.01 -6.97 26.03
C ASP A 162 3.00 -5.73 26.95
N ILE A 163 3.15 -4.52 26.39
CA ILE A 163 3.05 -3.27 27.13
C ILE A 163 1.62 -3.09 27.65
N SER A 164 1.48 -2.87 28.97
CA SER A 164 0.18 -2.61 29.60
C SER A 164 -0.37 -1.23 29.21
N ILE A 165 -1.70 -1.06 29.34
CA ILE A 165 -2.36 0.24 29.12
C ILE A 165 -1.77 1.33 30.00
N GLU A 166 -1.39 1.00 31.24
CA GLU A 166 -0.78 1.94 32.18
C GLU A 166 0.61 2.41 31.70
N ASN A 167 1.47 1.47 31.29
CA ASN A 167 2.80 1.79 30.79
C ASN A 167 2.73 2.56 29.46
N LYS A 168 1.79 2.18 28.58
CA LYS A 168 1.52 2.93 27.37
C LYS A 168 1.21 4.40 27.67
N LYS A 169 0.26 4.69 28.58
CA LYS A 169 -0.09 6.05 28.99
C LYS A 169 1.10 6.82 29.56
N LYS A 170 1.94 6.16 30.36
CA LYS A 170 3.15 6.78 30.93
C LYS A 170 4.16 7.15 29.83
N ILE A 171 4.39 6.27 28.87
CA ILE A 171 5.31 6.52 27.75
C ILE A 171 4.75 7.60 26.82
N GLU A 172 3.43 7.58 26.52
CA GLU A 172 2.78 8.62 25.73
C GLU A 172 2.90 10.02 26.37
N ALA A 173 2.82 10.09 27.70
CA ALA A 173 2.98 11.34 28.44
C ALA A 173 4.39 11.95 28.32
N LEU A 174 5.40 11.17 27.96
CA LEU A 174 6.77 11.67 27.69
C LEU A 174 6.89 12.41 26.37
N ASN A 175 5.86 12.33 25.51
CA ASN A 175 5.81 12.97 24.19
C ASN A 175 7.08 12.73 23.35
N LEU A 176 7.57 11.48 23.31
CA LEU A 176 8.76 11.10 22.55
C LEU A 176 8.42 11.01 21.06
N PRO A 177 9.04 11.84 20.19
CA PRO A 177 8.78 11.80 18.78
C PRO A 177 9.12 10.43 18.18
N GLY A 178 8.30 9.94 17.24
CA GLY A 178 8.53 8.68 16.55
C GLY A 178 8.19 7.42 17.34
N ILE A 179 7.83 7.51 18.61
CA ILE A 179 7.35 6.36 19.39
C ILE A 179 5.86 6.14 19.14
N GLN A 180 5.53 4.89 18.80
CA GLN A 180 4.15 4.50 18.47
C GLN A 180 3.79 3.16 19.13
N PHE A 181 2.49 2.92 19.28
CA PHE A 181 1.95 1.71 19.86
C PHE A 181 1.01 1.00 18.88
N ILE A 182 1.26 -0.27 18.66
CA ILE A 182 0.38 -1.15 17.89
C ILE A 182 -0.45 -1.95 18.90
N ALA A 183 -1.78 -1.84 18.80
CA ALA A 183 -2.68 -2.62 19.64
C ALA A 183 -2.52 -4.11 19.34
N THR A 184 -2.37 -4.89 20.38
CA THR A 184 -2.25 -6.36 20.32
C THR A 184 -2.99 -6.99 21.49
N THR A 185 -2.95 -8.29 21.61
CA THR A 185 -3.59 -9.02 22.72
C THR A 185 -2.57 -9.90 23.42
N LYS A 186 -2.72 -10.00 24.73
CA LYS A 186 -1.93 -10.87 25.59
C LYS A 186 -2.81 -11.89 26.27
N ARG A 187 -2.32 -13.12 26.41
CA ARG A 187 -3.00 -14.15 27.17
C ARG A 187 -2.90 -13.86 28.67
N TYR A 188 -4.03 -13.98 29.36
CA TYR A 188 -4.16 -13.70 30.78
C TYR A 188 -4.77 -14.88 31.51
N TYR A 189 -4.21 -15.20 32.67
CA TYR A 189 -4.61 -16.31 33.53
C TYR A 189 -4.98 -15.74 34.91
N PRO A 190 -6.29 -15.57 35.22
CA PRO A 190 -6.74 -14.98 36.48
C PRO A 190 -6.21 -15.71 37.73
N ASN A 191 -6.09 -17.03 37.67
CA ASN A 191 -5.65 -17.87 38.78
C ASN A 191 -4.12 -18.03 38.88
N GLY A 192 -3.37 -17.24 38.06
CA GLY A 192 -1.91 -17.24 38.07
C GLY A 192 -1.29 -18.62 37.83
N SER A 193 -0.32 -18.99 38.67
CA SER A 193 0.39 -20.27 38.56
C SER A 193 -0.34 -21.48 39.11
N MET A 194 -1.51 -21.31 39.76
CA MET A 194 -2.23 -22.38 40.47
C MET A 194 -2.58 -23.56 39.56
N LEU A 195 -2.90 -23.31 38.30
CA LEU A 195 -3.20 -24.33 37.29
C LEU A 195 -2.13 -24.43 36.19
N GLY A 196 -0.95 -23.79 36.39
CA GLY A 196 0.07 -23.63 35.37
C GLY A 196 0.52 -24.93 34.70
N ASN A 197 0.69 -25.98 35.48
CA ASN A 197 1.12 -27.31 34.99
C ASN A 197 0.04 -28.00 34.13
N PHE A 198 -1.23 -27.76 34.43
CA PHE A 198 -2.35 -28.39 33.72
C PHE A 198 -2.83 -27.55 32.55
N LEU A 199 -3.08 -26.27 32.80
CA LEU A 199 -3.55 -25.33 31.80
C LEU A 199 -2.45 -25.02 30.78
N GLY A 200 -1.19 -24.99 31.22
CA GLY A 200 -0.07 -24.60 30.44
C GLY A 200 -0.05 -23.08 30.15
N PHE A 201 0.54 -22.70 29.05
CA PHE A 201 0.58 -21.31 28.63
C PHE A 201 0.56 -21.16 27.09
N ALA A 202 0.10 -20.01 26.65
CA ALA A 202 0.14 -19.55 25.27
C ALA A 202 0.86 -18.20 25.18
N GLN A 203 1.62 -18.00 24.14
CA GLN A 203 2.37 -16.77 23.90
C GLN A 203 2.37 -16.41 22.42
N ASN A 204 2.66 -15.16 22.12
CA ASN A 204 2.80 -14.70 20.76
C ASN A 204 3.93 -15.45 20.03
N SER A 205 3.68 -15.87 18.80
CA SER A 205 4.73 -16.45 17.95
C SER A 205 5.81 -15.42 17.67
N PRO A 206 7.09 -15.81 17.54
CA PRO A 206 8.16 -14.88 17.15
C PRO A 206 7.90 -14.20 15.82
N ASP A 207 7.34 -14.95 14.86
CA ASP A 207 7.16 -14.54 13.46
C ASP A 207 5.78 -13.98 13.12
N SER A 208 4.85 -14.05 14.09
CA SER A 208 3.48 -13.55 13.93
C SER A 208 2.92 -13.05 15.26
N ASP A 209 1.93 -12.16 15.20
CA ASP A 209 1.24 -11.69 16.41
C ASP A 209 0.15 -12.68 16.88
N LEU A 210 0.13 -13.91 16.33
CA LEU A 210 -0.79 -14.96 16.74
C LEU A 210 -0.36 -15.60 18.07
N ILE A 211 -1.30 -15.69 18.99
CA ILE A 211 -1.09 -16.39 20.27
C ILE A 211 -1.22 -17.90 20.04
N THR A 212 -0.11 -18.63 20.21
CA THR A 212 -0.04 -20.08 20.08
C THR A 212 0.16 -20.76 21.43
N GLY A 213 -0.53 -21.88 21.65
CA GLY A 213 -0.37 -22.70 22.83
C GLY A 213 0.99 -23.43 22.84
N ARG A 214 1.74 -23.30 23.93
CA ARG A 214 3.08 -23.90 24.08
C ARG A 214 3.07 -25.14 24.96
N LEU A 215 2.21 -25.19 25.96
CA LEU A 215 2.17 -26.28 26.92
C LEU A 215 0.73 -26.54 27.38
N GLY A 216 0.47 -27.73 27.95
CA GLY A 216 -0.78 -28.10 28.63
C GLY A 216 -2.02 -28.08 27.74
N ILE A 217 -3.17 -27.76 28.31
CA ILE A 217 -4.47 -27.63 27.62
C ILE A 217 -4.36 -26.60 26.48
N GLU A 218 -3.67 -25.50 26.71
CA GLU A 218 -3.45 -24.45 25.69
C GLU A 218 -2.82 -25.03 24.43
N LYS A 219 -1.87 -25.94 24.54
CA LYS A 219 -1.22 -26.60 23.38
C LYS A 219 -2.11 -27.69 22.78
N THR A 220 -2.72 -28.54 23.63
CA THR A 220 -3.53 -29.67 23.16
C THR A 220 -4.74 -29.22 22.37
N PHE A 221 -5.37 -28.11 22.78
CA PHE A 221 -6.54 -27.54 22.13
C PHE A 221 -6.22 -26.30 21.27
N ASP A 222 -4.96 -26.09 20.93
CA ASP A 222 -4.52 -24.90 20.19
C ASP A 222 -5.31 -24.70 18.91
N TYR A 223 -5.57 -25.76 18.15
CA TYR A 223 -6.32 -25.70 16.90
C TYR A 223 -7.72 -25.09 17.06
N TYR A 224 -8.41 -25.40 18.17
CA TYR A 224 -9.74 -24.87 18.44
C TYR A 224 -9.68 -23.47 19.07
N LEU A 225 -8.66 -23.22 19.90
CA LEU A 225 -8.53 -21.98 20.65
C LEU A 225 -8.01 -20.81 19.79
N ARG A 226 -7.12 -21.06 18.87
CA ARG A 226 -6.47 -19.97 18.08
C ARG A 226 -7.41 -19.29 17.07
N GLY A 227 -8.55 -19.92 16.73
CA GLY A 227 -9.48 -19.42 15.73
C GLY A 227 -8.96 -19.54 14.30
N LYS A 228 -9.64 -18.89 13.37
CA LYS A 228 -9.26 -18.82 11.96
C LYS A 228 -9.01 -17.36 11.59
N GLU A 229 -7.97 -17.11 10.81
CA GLU A 229 -7.69 -15.78 10.28
C GLU A 229 -8.83 -15.35 9.36
N GLY A 230 -9.31 -14.14 9.57
CA GLY A 230 -10.21 -13.46 8.66
C GLY A 230 -9.45 -12.58 7.69
N HIS A 231 -10.09 -12.18 6.59
CA HIS A 231 -9.55 -11.24 5.64
C HIS A 231 -10.54 -10.11 5.43
N ILE A 232 -10.06 -8.88 5.48
CA ILE A 232 -10.83 -7.71 5.07
C ILE A 232 -10.13 -7.06 3.90
N THR A 233 -10.88 -6.83 2.83
CA THR A 233 -10.40 -6.06 1.68
C THR A 233 -10.93 -4.63 1.79
N TYR A 234 -10.04 -3.67 1.85
CA TYR A 234 -10.37 -2.25 1.81
C TYR A 234 -10.14 -1.70 0.40
N ALA A 235 -11.09 -0.90 -0.09
CA ALA A 235 -10.86 -0.08 -1.27
C ALA A 235 -10.29 1.27 -0.83
N LYS A 236 -9.20 1.71 -1.46
CA LYS A 236 -8.58 3.03 -1.26
C LYS A 236 -8.68 3.88 -2.51
N ASP A 237 -8.76 5.17 -2.34
CA ASP A 237 -8.67 6.14 -3.43
C ASP A 237 -7.22 6.35 -3.92
N ALA A 238 -7.04 7.26 -4.88
CA ALA A 238 -5.72 7.58 -5.44
C ALA A 238 -4.77 8.21 -4.40
N TRP A 239 -5.29 8.77 -3.31
CA TRP A 239 -4.53 9.36 -2.20
C TRP A 239 -4.31 8.39 -1.05
N GLY A 240 -4.75 7.14 -1.18
CA GLY A 240 -4.58 6.10 -0.15
C GLY A 240 -5.63 6.12 0.97
N LYS A 241 -6.66 6.97 0.88
CA LYS A 241 -7.74 7.03 1.85
C LYS A 241 -8.70 5.86 1.63
N ILE A 242 -9.08 5.18 2.70
CA ILE A 242 -10.04 4.07 2.68
C ILE A 242 -11.43 4.62 2.35
N VAL A 243 -12.02 4.12 1.26
CA VAL A 243 -13.36 4.55 0.77
C VAL A 243 -14.44 3.58 1.21
N SER A 244 -14.15 2.28 1.21
CA SER A 244 -15.10 1.25 1.64
C SER A 244 -14.40 0.00 2.15
N SER A 245 -15.03 -0.74 3.04
CA SER A 245 -14.59 -2.06 3.48
C SER A 245 -15.55 -3.12 2.90
N ILE A 246 -14.98 -4.15 2.29
CA ILE A 246 -15.73 -5.30 1.77
C ILE A 246 -15.31 -6.49 2.62
N PRO A 247 -16.14 -6.95 3.59
CA PRO A 247 -15.82 -8.15 4.33
C PRO A 247 -15.89 -9.35 3.40
N LYS A 248 -14.81 -10.12 3.30
CA LYS A 248 -14.83 -11.47 2.75
C LYS A 248 -15.10 -12.42 3.90
N VAL A 249 -16.23 -13.07 3.87
CA VAL A 249 -16.60 -14.18 4.78
C VAL A 249 -15.87 -15.45 4.35
#